data_823d1a253627dedb01e5bacd22fd34c3
#
_entry.id   823d1a253627dedb01e5bacd22fd34c3
#
_cell.length_a   1.000
_cell.length_b   1.000
_cell.length_c   1.000
_cell.angle_alpha   90.00
_cell.angle_beta   90.00
_cell.angle_gamma   90.00
#
_symmetry.space_group_name_H-M   'P 1'
#
loop_
_entity.id
_entity.type
_entity.pdbx_description
1 polymer ?
#
loop_
_entity_poly.entity_id
_entity_poly.type
_entity_poly.pdbx_seq_one_letter_code
_entity_poly.pdbx_strand_id
1 'polypeptide(L)'
;MKLKYVKVAMFILIATILSTCLVMVSINTEHKQIEYIEIPENRKQETPKIYIEGDLYMKDKSEIGTFKVKYESDSIKLDKYATLKIQGSSSMVYDKKNYTIKFYNDENCLDKFKVDFGWGRESKYVLKANWVDKTHSRNIVTARLAAQVQKKYNVLSNTPNNGLIDGFPVEVYLNNEFYGLYTLNIPKDEWLYGMDDKNKNHIIMVGEEYTQETLFKNLDIGKWQNQLGDNSLETQKKFLRLSDFIINSTDEEFKKHFDQYLNLDSSLNYYVLCNILNISDNVAKNLIFVTYNGKVWYPTLYDLDTSFGAYYNGTNLYEPNYIVPLENNTFFKRFNQLFSKEIADRYFELRKNILSEENIINEIDKFYSQIDQSSLEKEQEKWQDIPGYDITQMKDYIKQRLPYIDQLMRSRYPQEINTQKKKN
;
A
#
# COMPACT_ATOMS: atom_id res chain seq x y z
N MET A 1 -3.61 71.23 1.88
CA MET A 1 -4.89 70.50 1.60
C MET A 1 -4.76 69.61 0.36
N LYS A 2 -4.19 69.99 -0.75
CA LYS A 2 -4.05 69.17 -1.99
C LYS A 2 -3.27 67.84 -1.83
N LEU A 3 -2.23 67.78 -0.99
CA LEU A 3 -1.40 66.59 -0.80
C LEU A 3 -2.12 65.46 -0.05
N LYS A 4 -3.11 65.79 0.79
CA LYS A 4 -3.89 64.80 1.56
C LYS A 4 -4.89 64.07 0.65
N TYR A 5 -5.48 64.74 -0.34
CA TYR A 5 -6.41 64.15 -1.30
C TYR A 5 -5.69 63.24 -2.32
N VAL A 6 -4.45 63.60 -2.71
CA VAL A 6 -3.64 62.73 -3.60
C VAL A 6 -3.27 61.40 -2.92
N LYS A 7 -2.91 61.43 -1.63
CA LYS A 7 -2.61 60.21 -0.89
C LYS A 7 -3.84 59.32 -0.70
N VAL A 8 -5.01 59.90 -0.43
CA VAL A 8 -6.26 59.16 -0.30
C VAL A 8 -6.70 58.56 -1.63
N ALA A 9 -6.59 59.31 -2.74
CA ALA A 9 -6.91 58.80 -4.07
C ALA A 9 -5.97 57.65 -4.50
N MET A 10 -4.68 57.74 -4.16
CA MET A 10 -3.69 56.70 -4.44
C MET A 10 -3.93 55.45 -3.61
N PHE A 11 -4.38 55.62 -2.34
CA PHE A 11 -4.73 54.46 -1.48
C PHE A 11 -5.99 53.73 -1.97
N ILE A 12 -7.00 54.47 -2.44
CA ILE A 12 -8.22 53.91 -3.03
C ILE A 12 -7.89 53.18 -4.37
N LEU A 13 -7.01 53.72 -5.19
CA LEU A 13 -6.59 53.10 -6.44
C LEU A 13 -5.80 51.80 -6.19
N ILE A 14 -4.91 51.76 -5.21
CA ILE A 14 -4.16 50.55 -4.82
C ILE A 14 -5.11 49.52 -4.22
N ALA A 15 -6.05 49.91 -3.40
CA ALA A 15 -7.04 49.00 -2.82
C ALA A 15 -7.98 48.39 -3.89
N THR A 16 -8.38 49.16 -4.90
CA THR A 16 -9.16 48.64 -6.05
C THR A 16 -8.35 47.73 -6.95
N ILE A 17 -7.07 48.03 -7.20
CA ILE A 17 -6.19 47.14 -7.98
C ILE A 17 -5.93 45.83 -7.24
N LEU A 18 -5.69 45.88 -5.92
CA LEU A 18 -5.54 44.69 -5.09
C LEU A 18 -6.82 43.87 -5.01
N SER A 19 -7.99 44.49 -4.92
CA SER A 19 -9.30 43.80 -4.95
C SER A 19 -9.59 43.16 -6.31
N THR A 20 -9.29 43.84 -7.44
CA THR A 20 -9.44 43.24 -8.78
C THR A 20 -8.41 42.15 -9.05
N CYS A 21 -7.17 42.26 -8.57
CA CYS A 21 -6.21 41.14 -8.64
C CYS A 21 -6.63 39.96 -7.80
N LEU A 22 -7.16 40.16 -6.59
CA LEU A 22 -7.71 39.09 -5.75
C LEU A 22 -8.94 38.39 -6.39
N VAL A 23 -9.80 39.18 -7.03
CA VAL A 23 -10.95 38.62 -7.78
C VAL A 23 -10.49 37.89 -9.04
N MET A 24 -9.50 38.40 -9.77
CA MET A 24 -8.93 37.70 -10.93
C MET A 24 -8.15 36.42 -10.53
N VAL A 25 -7.45 36.41 -9.39
CA VAL A 25 -6.81 35.20 -8.86
C VAL A 25 -7.86 34.17 -8.39
N SER A 26 -9.01 34.62 -7.84
CA SER A 26 -10.11 33.72 -7.48
C SER A 26 -10.93 33.22 -8.67
N ILE A 27 -10.93 33.94 -9.80
CA ILE A 27 -11.65 33.51 -11.03
C ILE A 27 -10.78 32.57 -11.88
N ASN A 28 -9.44 32.60 -11.76
CA ASN A 28 -8.54 31.72 -12.50
C ASN A 28 -8.21 30.38 -11.80
N THR A 29 -8.77 30.12 -10.64
CA THR A 29 -8.94 28.76 -10.13
C THR A 29 -10.24 28.17 -10.68
N GLU A 30 -10.36 28.02 -11.99
CA GLU A 30 -11.24 27.01 -12.55
C GLU A 30 -10.76 25.66 -11.97
N HIS A 31 -11.41 25.25 -10.90
CA HIS A 31 -11.48 23.84 -10.54
C HIS A 31 -12.12 23.14 -11.74
N LYS A 32 -11.31 22.61 -12.65
CA LYS A 32 -11.80 21.64 -13.62
C LYS A 32 -12.42 20.52 -12.79
N GLN A 33 -13.74 20.59 -12.63
CA GLN A 33 -14.52 19.55 -11.98
C GLN A 33 -14.25 18.26 -12.75
N ILE A 34 -13.88 17.22 -12.03
CA ILE A 34 -13.99 15.87 -12.56
C ILE A 34 -15.47 15.68 -12.85
N GLU A 35 -15.81 15.35 -14.10
CA GLU A 35 -17.20 15.05 -14.44
C GLU A 35 -17.58 13.73 -13.77
N TYR A 36 -18.32 13.81 -12.66
CA TYR A 36 -18.95 12.66 -12.02
C TYR A 36 -20.29 12.40 -12.69
N ILE A 37 -20.52 11.15 -13.06
CA ILE A 37 -21.83 10.70 -13.51
C ILE A 37 -22.50 10.01 -12.34
N GLU A 38 -23.69 10.46 -11.92
CA GLU A 38 -24.48 9.75 -10.91
C GLU A 38 -24.88 8.36 -11.43
N ILE A 39 -24.49 7.31 -10.69
CA ILE A 39 -24.81 5.92 -11.04
C ILE A 39 -26.08 5.53 -10.30
N PRO A 40 -27.09 4.95 -10.98
CA PRO A 40 -28.25 4.37 -10.31
C PRO A 40 -27.81 3.25 -9.34
N GLU A 41 -28.36 3.24 -8.12
CA GLU A 41 -28.00 2.31 -7.04
C GLU A 41 -28.03 0.81 -7.41
N ASN A 42 -28.73 0.42 -8.45
CA ASN A 42 -28.93 -0.98 -8.86
C ASN A 42 -28.15 -1.39 -10.12
N ARG A 43 -27.26 -0.56 -10.65
CA ARG A 43 -26.47 -0.91 -11.82
C ARG A 43 -25.21 -1.68 -11.42
N LYS A 44 -24.98 -2.87 -12.02
CA LYS A 44 -23.71 -3.56 -11.88
C LYS A 44 -22.62 -2.66 -12.49
N GLN A 45 -21.62 -2.30 -11.69
CA GLN A 45 -20.53 -1.46 -12.12
C GLN A 45 -19.62 -2.27 -13.05
N GLU A 46 -19.39 -1.78 -14.28
CA GLU A 46 -18.43 -2.40 -15.20
C GLU A 46 -16.99 -2.18 -14.70
N THR A 47 -16.09 -3.12 -15.01
CA THR A 47 -14.67 -2.94 -14.76
C THR A 47 -14.16 -1.69 -15.49
N PRO A 48 -13.56 -0.70 -14.81
CA PRO A 48 -13.05 0.50 -15.45
C PRO A 48 -12.02 0.20 -16.53
N LYS A 49 -11.86 1.10 -17.50
CA LYS A 49 -10.98 0.93 -18.65
C LYS A 49 -9.96 2.05 -18.76
N ILE A 50 -8.72 1.69 -19.08
CA ILE A 50 -7.65 2.61 -19.41
C ILE A 50 -7.21 2.32 -20.84
N TYR A 51 -7.32 3.32 -21.72
CA TYR A 51 -6.83 3.24 -23.11
C TYR A 51 -5.53 4.03 -23.20
N ILE A 52 -4.51 3.39 -23.79
CA ILE A 52 -3.18 3.96 -23.98
C ILE A 52 -2.91 3.97 -25.49
N GLU A 53 -2.61 5.13 -26.07
CA GLU A 53 -2.26 5.29 -27.48
C GLU A 53 -0.73 5.38 -27.61
N GLY A 54 -0.11 4.47 -28.37
CA GLY A 54 1.33 4.45 -28.64
C GLY A 54 1.97 3.07 -28.53
N ASP A 55 3.30 3.02 -28.49
CA ASP A 55 4.07 1.81 -28.27
C ASP A 55 4.55 1.75 -26.81
N LEU A 56 4.07 0.75 -26.06
CA LEU A 56 4.37 0.59 -24.64
C LEU A 56 5.73 -0.13 -24.40
N TYR A 57 6.53 -0.34 -25.45
CA TYR A 57 7.84 -0.94 -25.30
C TYR A 57 8.81 0.00 -24.57
N MET A 58 9.39 -0.48 -23.47
CA MET A 58 10.47 0.17 -22.74
C MET A 58 11.55 -0.87 -22.45
N LYS A 59 12.80 -0.51 -22.73
CA LYS A 59 13.94 -1.41 -22.56
C LYS A 59 14.18 -1.76 -21.09
N ASP A 60 14.08 -0.77 -20.21
CA ASP A 60 14.34 -0.92 -18.80
C ASP A 60 13.65 0.20 -17.96
N LYS A 61 13.91 0.18 -16.66
CA LYS A 61 13.35 1.16 -15.70
C LYS A 61 13.84 2.59 -15.88
N SER A 62 14.87 2.87 -16.65
CA SER A 62 15.35 4.25 -16.87
C SER A 62 14.50 5.01 -17.88
N GLU A 63 13.81 4.27 -18.75
CA GLU A 63 12.97 4.83 -19.79
C GLU A 63 11.61 5.27 -19.24
N ILE A 64 11.14 6.41 -19.76
CA ILE A 64 9.83 6.99 -19.46
C ILE A 64 9.17 7.28 -20.81
N GLY A 65 8.07 6.58 -21.06
CA GLY A 65 7.23 6.85 -22.24
C GLY A 65 6.16 7.90 -21.93
N THR A 66 5.81 8.72 -22.93
CA THR A 66 4.70 9.67 -22.90
C THR A 66 3.58 9.18 -23.82
N PHE A 67 2.35 9.20 -23.30
CA PHE A 67 1.20 8.59 -23.95
C PHE A 67 -0.04 9.49 -23.84
N LYS A 68 -0.91 9.43 -24.84
CA LYS A 68 -2.28 9.87 -24.65
C LYS A 68 -3.06 8.77 -23.96
N VAL A 69 -3.80 9.11 -22.91
CA VAL A 69 -4.48 8.14 -22.05
C VAL A 69 -5.93 8.58 -21.81
N LYS A 70 -6.86 7.65 -22.01
CA LYS A 70 -8.25 7.81 -21.59
C LYS A 70 -8.55 6.86 -20.45
N TYR A 71 -9.23 7.34 -19.43
CA TYR A 71 -9.80 6.51 -18.36
C TYR A 71 -11.32 6.62 -18.43
N GLU A 72 -12.00 5.51 -18.37
CA GLU A 72 -13.46 5.42 -18.40
C GLU A 72 -13.97 4.50 -17.30
N SER A 73 -14.87 5.01 -16.49
CA SER A 73 -15.70 4.28 -15.55
C SER A 73 -17.11 4.85 -15.57
N ASP A 74 -18.02 4.26 -14.81
CA ASP A 74 -19.39 4.78 -14.69
C ASP A 74 -19.42 6.19 -14.07
N SER A 75 -18.43 6.57 -13.26
CA SER A 75 -18.39 7.83 -12.51
C SER A 75 -17.33 8.83 -12.98
N ILE A 76 -16.27 8.38 -13.65
CA ILE A 76 -15.12 9.22 -14.03
C ILE A 76 -14.77 8.98 -15.49
N LYS A 77 -14.66 10.04 -16.28
CA LYS A 77 -14.11 10.02 -17.63
C LYS A 77 -12.97 11.02 -17.73
N LEU A 78 -11.80 10.56 -18.16
CA LEU A 78 -10.60 11.39 -18.37
C LEU A 78 -10.09 11.19 -19.79
N ASP A 79 -9.67 12.29 -20.43
CA ASP A 79 -8.87 12.28 -21.65
C ASP A 79 -7.64 13.18 -21.38
N LYS A 80 -6.49 12.56 -21.18
CA LYS A 80 -5.30 13.21 -20.63
C LYS A 80 -4.03 12.65 -21.27
N TYR A 81 -2.90 13.22 -20.90
CA TYR A 81 -1.58 12.66 -21.17
C TYR A 81 -1.05 11.99 -19.92
N ALA A 82 -0.18 11.00 -20.10
CA ALA A 82 0.45 10.33 -19.00
C ALA A 82 1.88 9.92 -19.34
N THR A 83 2.75 9.92 -18.34
CA THR A 83 4.00 9.19 -18.44
C THR A 83 3.84 7.80 -17.83
N LEU A 84 4.38 6.79 -18.50
CA LEU A 84 4.49 5.43 -17.99
C LEU A 84 5.97 5.07 -17.81
N LYS A 85 6.26 4.33 -16.76
CA LYS A 85 7.58 3.82 -16.43
C LYS A 85 7.46 2.41 -15.87
N ILE A 86 8.27 1.46 -16.33
CA ILE A 86 8.30 0.10 -15.78
C ILE A 86 8.66 0.13 -14.30
N GLN A 87 7.94 -0.65 -13.50
CA GLN A 87 8.14 -0.80 -12.06
C GLN A 87 8.39 -2.28 -11.69
N GLY A 88 9.01 -2.47 -10.52
CA GLY A 88 9.29 -3.78 -9.94
C GLY A 88 10.78 -4.10 -9.93
N SER A 89 11.19 -5.18 -9.27
CA SER A 89 12.54 -5.75 -9.34
C SER A 89 12.48 -7.16 -9.93
N SER A 90 12.06 -8.16 -9.19
CA SER A 90 11.88 -9.53 -9.67
C SER A 90 10.81 -9.65 -10.77
N SER A 91 9.75 -8.83 -10.71
CA SER A 91 8.66 -8.84 -11.69
C SER A 91 9.06 -8.32 -13.09
N MET A 92 10.26 -7.78 -13.26
CA MET A 92 10.74 -7.35 -14.59
C MET A 92 11.01 -8.48 -15.58
N VAL A 93 11.14 -9.72 -15.10
CA VAL A 93 11.35 -10.89 -15.96
C VAL A 93 10.07 -11.35 -16.65
N TYR A 94 8.89 -10.96 -16.13
CA TYR A 94 7.61 -11.37 -16.68
C TYR A 94 7.24 -10.55 -17.91
N ASP A 95 6.49 -11.14 -18.85
CA ASP A 95 6.08 -10.48 -20.09
C ASP A 95 5.12 -9.33 -19.83
N LYS A 96 4.15 -9.51 -18.96
CA LYS A 96 3.22 -8.47 -18.50
C LYS A 96 3.87 -7.64 -17.39
N LYS A 97 4.24 -6.40 -17.70
CA LYS A 97 4.99 -5.51 -16.80
C LYS A 97 4.05 -4.71 -15.87
N ASN A 98 4.57 -4.37 -14.69
CA ASN A 98 3.97 -3.32 -13.86
C ASN A 98 4.43 -1.94 -14.34
N TYR A 99 3.56 -0.92 -14.21
CA TYR A 99 3.90 0.44 -14.59
C TYR A 99 3.56 1.43 -13.48
N THR A 100 4.42 2.43 -13.29
CA THR A 100 4.02 3.68 -12.65
C THR A 100 3.41 4.56 -13.73
N ILE A 101 2.19 5.06 -13.51
CA ILE A 101 1.48 6.00 -14.38
C ILE A 101 1.35 7.35 -13.68
N LYS A 102 1.68 8.46 -14.39
CA LYS A 102 1.47 9.83 -13.90
C LYS A 102 0.68 10.62 -14.92
N PHE A 103 -0.41 11.26 -14.49
CA PHE A 103 -1.31 12.01 -15.34
C PHE A 103 -0.89 13.48 -15.48
N TYR A 104 -1.10 14.05 -16.68
CA TYR A 104 -0.78 15.43 -17.03
C TYR A 104 -1.88 16.05 -17.90
N ASN A 105 -1.98 17.39 -17.87
CA ASN A 105 -2.91 18.14 -18.71
C ASN A 105 -2.39 18.34 -20.13
N ASP A 106 -1.08 18.30 -20.34
CA ASP A 106 -0.41 18.64 -21.57
C ASP A 106 0.46 17.50 -22.11
N GLU A 107 0.69 17.50 -23.42
CA GLU A 107 1.49 16.49 -24.15
C GLU A 107 2.96 16.43 -23.70
N ASN A 108 3.51 17.58 -23.27
CA ASN A 108 4.90 17.66 -22.81
C ASN A 108 5.06 17.14 -21.38
N CYS A 109 3.96 16.75 -20.72
CA CYS A 109 3.92 16.22 -19.34
C CYS A 109 4.58 17.15 -18.32
N LEU A 110 4.32 18.46 -18.43
CA LEU A 110 4.83 19.49 -17.52
C LEU A 110 3.80 19.89 -16.46
N ASP A 111 2.52 19.96 -16.84
CA ASP A 111 1.40 20.32 -15.95
C ASP A 111 0.72 19.06 -15.39
N LYS A 112 1.02 18.71 -14.14
CA LYS A 112 0.48 17.52 -13.48
C LYS A 112 -1.03 17.62 -13.30
N PHE A 113 -1.75 16.60 -13.75
CA PHE A 113 -3.18 16.44 -13.48
C PHE A 113 -3.41 15.52 -12.29
N LYS A 114 -4.14 16.02 -11.27
CA LYS A 114 -4.49 15.24 -10.09
C LYS A 114 -5.93 14.76 -10.19
N VAL A 115 -6.14 13.47 -10.04
CA VAL A 115 -7.45 12.82 -10.01
C VAL A 115 -7.68 12.18 -8.63
N ASP A 116 -8.92 12.12 -8.19
CA ASP A 116 -9.32 11.42 -6.98
C ASP A 116 -10.06 10.14 -7.34
N PHE A 117 -9.43 9.01 -7.06
CA PHE A 117 -10.04 7.68 -7.22
C PHE A 117 -10.61 7.12 -5.91
N GLY A 118 -10.89 7.98 -4.93
CA GLY A 118 -11.45 7.62 -3.62
C GLY A 118 -10.46 7.66 -2.46
N TRP A 119 -9.20 8.04 -2.71
CA TRP A 119 -8.14 8.12 -1.69
C TRP A 119 -7.59 9.53 -1.47
N GLY A 120 -8.17 10.53 -2.12
CA GLY A 120 -7.65 11.88 -2.24
C GLY A 120 -6.99 12.13 -3.59
N ARG A 121 -6.70 13.41 -3.88
CA ARG A 121 -6.25 13.86 -5.21
C ARG A 121 -4.75 13.65 -5.38
N GLU A 122 -4.35 12.80 -6.33
CA GLU A 122 -2.95 12.58 -6.71
C GLU A 122 -2.81 12.41 -8.24
N SER A 123 -1.61 12.63 -8.74
CA SER A 123 -1.28 12.48 -10.17
C SER A 123 -0.60 11.13 -10.49
N LYS A 124 -0.04 10.45 -9.50
CA LYS A 124 0.77 9.24 -9.64
C LYS A 124 0.06 8.03 -9.08
N TYR A 125 -0.02 6.97 -9.88
CA TYR A 125 -0.59 5.68 -9.52
C TYR A 125 0.27 4.53 -10.05
N VAL A 126 -0.11 3.29 -9.73
CA VAL A 126 0.57 2.08 -10.20
C VAL A 126 -0.43 1.19 -10.94
N LEU A 127 -0.09 0.77 -12.14
CA LEU A 127 -0.74 -0.34 -12.83
C LEU A 127 0.02 -1.62 -12.46
N LYS A 128 -0.53 -2.41 -11.53
CA LYS A 128 0.03 -3.68 -11.09
C LYS A 128 -0.51 -4.80 -11.97
N ALA A 129 0.39 -5.54 -12.62
CA ALA A 129 0.05 -6.63 -13.55
C ALA A 129 -0.48 -7.89 -12.85
N ASN A 130 -0.14 -8.08 -11.57
CA ASN A 130 -0.49 -9.24 -10.74
C ASN A 130 -0.10 -10.59 -11.39
N TRP A 131 1.07 -10.65 -12.06
CA TRP A 131 1.50 -11.82 -12.81
C TRP A 131 1.48 -13.12 -12.00
N VAL A 132 1.83 -13.07 -10.70
CA VAL A 132 1.87 -14.26 -9.84
C VAL A 132 0.53 -14.56 -9.15
N ASP A 133 -0.52 -13.79 -9.44
CA ASP A 133 -1.84 -13.94 -8.85
C ASP A 133 -2.95 -13.88 -9.89
N LYS A 134 -3.39 -15.04 -10.35
CA LYS A 134 -4.49 -15.17 -11.33
C LYS A 134 -5.81 -14.57 -10.86
N THR A 135 -6.00 -14.40 -9.55
CA THR A 135 -7.22 -13.76 -9.00
C THR A 135 -7.17 -12.24 -9.06
N HIS A 136 -5.99 -11.64 -9.27
CA HIS A 136 -5.72 -10.20 -9.16
C HIS A 136 -6.08 -9.56 -7.80
N SER A 137 -6.42 -10.36 -6.78
CA SER A 137 -7.06 -9.89 -5.55
C SER A 137 -6.19 -9.97 -4.29
N ARG A 138 -5.22 -10.91 -4.21
CA ARG A 138 -4.45 -11.19 -2.98
C ARG A 138 -3.85 -9.95 -2.38
N ASN A 139 -3.14 -9.17 -3.19
CA ASN A 139 -2.44 -7.99 -2.74
C ASN A 139 -3.39 -6.95 -2.13
N ILE A 140 -4.50 -6.63 -2.82
CA ILE A 140 -5.44 -5.59 -2.37
C ILE A 140 -6.33 -6.08 -1.24
N VAL A 141 -6.85 -7.31 -1.30
CA VAL A 141 -7.65 -7.88 -0.22
C VAL A 141 -6.88 -7.91 1.10
N THR A 142 -5.63 -8.39 1.04
CA THR A 142 -4.76 -8.42 2.23
C THR A 142 -4.47 -7.00 2.76
N ALA A 143 -4.21 -6.05 1.87
CA ALA A 143 -3.99 -4.65 2.24
C ALA A 143 -5.24 -4.02 2.88
N ARG A 144 -6.44 -4.29 2.36
CA ARG A 144 -7.71 -3.80 2.92
C ARG A 144 -7.99 -4.38 4.31
N LEU A 145 -7.77 -5.67 4.51
CA LEU A 145 -7.88 -6.29 5.83
C LEU A 145 -6.87 -5.68 6.81
N ALA A 146 -5.63 -5.47 6.37
CA ALA A 146 -4.61 -4.81 7.18
C ALA A 146 -4.98 -3.34 7.48
N ALA A 147 -5.55 -2.61 6.54
CA ALA A 147 -6.02 -1.23 6.75
C ALA A 147 -7.17 -1.16 7.76
N GLN A 148 -8.10 -2.12 7.75
CA GLN A 148 -9.15 -2.22 8.78
C GLN A 148 -8.54 -2.42 10.17
N VAL A 149 -7.50 -3.25 10.28
CA VAL A 149 -6.77 -3.46 11.53
C VAL A 149 -6.06 -2.17 11.97
N GLN A 150 -5.30 -1.52 11.07
CA GLN A 150 -4.62 -0.25 11.37
C GLN A 150 -5.61 0.83 11.83
N LYS A 151 -6.75 0.96 11.13
CA LYS A 151 -7.82 1.89 11.49
C LYS A 151 -8.36 1.66 12.89
N LYS A 152 -8.61 0.39 13.28
CA LYS A 152 -9.12 0.02 14.61
C LYS A 152 -8.20 0.50 15.73
N TYR A 153 -6.89 0.47 15.53
CA TYR A 153 -5.89 0.88 16.52
C TYR A 153 -5.31 2.27 16.27
N ASN A 154 -5.93 3.05 15.39
CA ASN A 154 -5.53 4.41 15.04
C ASN A 154 -4.06 4.52 14.61
N VAL A 155 -3.55 3.49 13.93
CA VAL A 155 -2.20 3.46 13.36
C VAL A 155 -2.23 4.07 11.97
N LEU A 156 -1.34 5.05 11.70
CA LEU A 156 -1.23 5.72 10.40
C LEU A 156 -2.56 6.28 9.85
N SER A 157 -3.44 6.74 10.74
CA SER A 157 -4.84 7.12 10.43
C SER A 157 -4.98 8.35 9.52
N ASN A 158 -3.96 9.20 9.46
CA ASN A 158 -3.96 10.42 8.64
C ASN A 158 -3.40 10.19 7.22
N THR A 159 -3.48 8.97 6.74
CA THR A 159 -2.96 8.57 5.43
C THR A 159 -4.09 8.04 4.53
N PRO A 160 -3.94 7.96 3.21
CA PRO A 160 -5.00 7.59 2.28
C PRO A 160 -5.73 6.27 2.61
N ASN A 161 -5.00 5.25 3.09
CA ASN A 161 -5.55 3.95 3.48
C ASN A 161 -4.84 3.39 4.72
N ASN A 162 -4.73 4.19 5.77
CA ASN A 162 -4.04 3.82 7.02
C ASN A 162 -2.62 3.24 6.79
N GLY A 163 -1.88 3.82 5.83
CA GLY A 163 -0.51 3.41 5.48
C GLY A 163 -0.39 2.09 4.71
N LEU A 164 -1.49 1.58 4.18
CA LEU A 164 -1.54 0.40 3.32
C LEU A 164 -1.94 0.80 1.91
N ILE A 165 -1.42 0.09 0.91
CA ILE A 165 -1.91 0.26 -0.46
C ILE A 165 -3.40 -0.09 -0.54
N ASP A 166 -4.06 0.49 -1.51
CA ASP A 166 -5.38 0.07 -1.99
C ASP A 166 -5.39 0.16 -3.51
N GLY A 167 -6.40 -0.41 -4.12
CA GLY A 167 -6.55 -0.44 -5.57
C GLY A 167 -7.87 -1.05 -5.99
N PHE A 168 -8.13 -0.97 -7.28
CA PHE A 168 -9.29 -1.60 -7.91
C PHE A 168 -8.90 -2.16 -9.29
N PRO A 169 -9.63 -3.17 -9.81
CA PRO A 169 -9.34 -3.76 -11.12
C PRO A 169 -9.63 -2.76 -12.24
N VAL A 170 -8.79 -2.79 -13.28
CA VAL A 170 -8.95 -2.00 -14.51
C VAL A 170 -8.55 -2.83 -15.72
N GLU A 171 -9.31 -2.77 -16.79
CA GLU A 171 -8.89 -3.27 -18.11
C GLU A 171 -7.95 -2.24 -18.76
N VAL A 172 -6.81 -2.67 -19.24
CA VAL A 172 -5.89 -1.83 -20.02
C VAL A 172 -5.99 -2.22 -21.49
N TYR A 173 -6.17 -1.21 -22.34
CA TYR A 173 -6.18 -1.33 -23.80
C TYR A 173 -4.99 -0.55 -24.37
N LEU A 174 -4.25 -1.18 -25.26
CA LEU A 174 -3.17 -0.55 -26.02
C LEU A 174 -3.60 -0.43 -27.48
N ASN A 175 -3.68 0.80 -27.98
CA ASN A 175 -4.18 1.10 -29.33
C ASN A 175 -5.54 0.46 -29.62
N ASN A 176 -6.47 0.50 -28.64
CA ASN A 176 -7.81 -0.10 -28.63
C ASN A 176 -7.84 -1.65 -28.60
N GLU A 177 -6.71 -2.32 -28.49
CA GLU A 177 -6.66 -3.76 -28.30
C GLU A 177 -6.49 -4.09 -26.81
N PHE A 178 -7.21 -5.09 -26.30
CA PHE A 178 -7.10 -5.53 -24.91
C PHE A 178 -5.65 -5.95 -24.63
N TYR A 179 -5.02 -5.23 -23.68
CA TYR A 179 -3.63 -5.49 -23.26
C TYR A 179 -3.55 -6.36 -22.01
N GLY A 180 -4.50 -6.19 -21.08
CA GLY A 180 -4.58 -7.01 -19.89
C GLY A 180 -5.44 -6.42 -18.78
N LEU A 181 -5.78 -7.28 -17.83
CA LEU A 181 -6.42 -6.90 -16.58
C LEU A 181 -5.35 -6.51 -15.54
N TYR A 182 -5.44 -5.32 -15.00
CA TYR A 182 -4.52 -4.75 -14.01
C TYR A 182 -5.27 -4.37 -12.75
N THR A 183 -4.55 -4.02 -11.70
CA THR A 183 -5.11 -3.19 -10.63
C THR A 183 -4.45 -1.82 -10.66
N LEU A 184 -5.28 -0.75 -10.56
CA LEU A 184 -4.80 0.62 -10.39
C LEU A 184 -4.68 0.89 -8.89
N ASN A 185 -3.44 1.07 -8.43
CA ASN A 185 -3.12 1.09 -7.00
C ASN A 185 -2.52 2.43 -6.57
N ILE A 186 -2.69 2.75 -5.28
CA ILE A 186 -1.90 3.76 -4.59
C ILE A 186 -0.42 3.38 -4.67
N PRO A 187 0.51 4.30 -5.03
CA PRO A 187 1.94 4.03 -5.06
C PRO A 187 2.54 3.89 -3.66
N LYS A 188 3.66 3.18 -3.54
CA LYS A 188 4.47 3.10 -2.33
C LYS A 188 5.41 4.31 -2.25
N ASP A 189 4.93 5.42 -1.75
CA ASP A 189 5.71 6.65 -1.65
C ASP A 189 5.25 7.57 -0.49
N GLU A 190 5.71 8.83 -0.50
CA GLU A 190 5.38 9.85 0.48
C GLU A 190 3.87 10.05 0.67
N TRP A 191 3.09 9.97 -0.42
CA TRP A 191 1.64 10.13 -0.33
C TRP A 191 0.96 9.02 0.45
N LEU A 192 1.35 7.75 0.22
CA LEU A 192 0.80 6.60 0.95
C LEU A 192 0.89 6.78 2.47
N TYR A 193 1.97 7.40 2.92
CA TYR A 193 2.24 7.59 4.35
C TYR A 193 1.94 9.01 4.84
N GLY A 194 1.34 9.89 4.02
CA GLY A 194 1.06 11.27 4.39
C GLY A 194 2.30 12.05 4.80
N MET A 195 3.43 11.80 4.13
CA MET A 195 4.74 12.37 4.44
C MET A 195 5.06 13.57 3.56
N ASP A 196 5.84 14.51 4.12
CA ASP A 196 6.44 15.63 3.41
C ASP A 196 7.89 15.27 3.04
N ASP A 197 8.21 15.26 1.75
CA ASP A 197 9.54 14.95 1.20
C ASP A 197 10.62 15.96 1.60
N LYS A 198 10.22 17.16 2.06
CA LYS A 198 11.12 18.20 2.57
C LYS A 198 11.46 18.03 4.05
N ASN A 199 10.69 17.22 4.78
CA ASN A 199 10.94 16.99 6.20
C ASN A 199 11.97 15.88 6.40
N LYS A 200 13.19 16.24 6.82
CA LYS A 200 14.31 15.30 7.06
C LYS A 200 14.06 14.24 8.14
N ASN A 201 12.97 14.34 8.88
CA ASN A 201 12.57 13.33 9.86
C ASN A 201 11.54 12.35 9.30
N HIS A 202 10.96 12.64 8.12
CA HIS A 202 10.11 11.72 7.40
C HIS A 202 10.98 10.77 6.59
N ILE A 203 10.99 9.49 6.97
CA ILE A 203 11.87 8.49 6.37
C ILE A 203 11.08 7.21 6.12
N ILE A 204 11.30 6.60 4.96
CA ILE A 204 10.77 5.30 4.58
C ILE A 204 11.94 4.38 4.26
N MET A 205 12.16 3.34 5.07
CA MET A 205 13.18 2.33 4.86
C MET A 205 12.51 1.01 4.45
N VAL A 206 12.99 0.41 3.38
CA VAL A 206 12.42 -0.79 2.76
C VAL A 206 13.48 -1.89 2.71
N GLY A 207 13.16 -3.07 3.22
CA GLY A 207 13.98 -4.26 3.02
C GLY A 207 13.83 -4.77 1.57
N GLU A 208 14.92 -4.73 0.80
CA GLU A 208 14.90 -5.11 -0.61
C GLU A 208 15.12 -6.60 -0.84
N GLU A 209 15.82 -7.26 0.05
CA GLU A 209 16.24 -8.66 -0.10
C GLU A 209 16.12 -9.39 1.24
N TYR A 210 16.13 -10.72 1.20
CA TYR A 210 16.20 -11.57 2.39
C TYR A 210 17.68 -11.83 2.74
N THR A 211 18.25 -10.98 3.59
CA THR A 211 19.68 -11.01 3.95
C THR A 211 19.90 -10.85 5.46
N GLN A 212 21.15 -10.95 5.91
CA GLN A 212 21.49 -10.78 7.33
C GLN A 212 21.17 -9.36 7.83
N GLU A 213 21.31 -8.35 6.96
CA GLU A 213 21.02 -6.95 7.24
C GLU A 213 19.51 -6.74 7.48
N THR A 214 18.67 -7.22 6.58
CA THR A 214 17.22 -7.06 6.66
C THR A 214 16.56 -7.98 7.70
N LEU A 215 17.30 -9.00 8.15
CA LEU A 215 16.95 -9.86 9.28
C LEU A 215 17.41 -9.31 10.63
N PHE A 216 18.02 -8.12 10.68
CA PHE A 216 18.61 -7.53 11.88
C PHE A 216 19.60 -8.48 12.59
N LYS A 217 20.50 -9.13 11.84
CA LYS A 217 21.56 -10.00 12.38
C LYS A 217 22.93 -9.33 12.40
N ASN A 218 23.05 -8.18 11.76
CA ASN A 218 24.21 -7.28 11.81
C ASN A 218 23.75 -5.83 11.70
N LEU A 219 24.65 -4.88 11.95
CA LEU A 219 24.37 -3.44 11.90
C LEU A 219 24.54 -2.81 10.52
N ASP A 220 24.83 -3.59 9.49
CA ASP A 220 24.90 -3.07 8.12
C ASP A 220 23.48 -2.78 7.58
N ILE A 221 23.30 -1.61 6.98
CA ILE A 221 22.05 -1.18 6.38
C ILE A 221 22.10 -1.15 4.85
N GLY A 222 23.14 -1.69 4.22
CA GLY A 222 23.35 -1.63 2.77
C GLY A 222 22.27 -2.33 1.93
N LYS A 223 21.45 -3.20 2.56
CA LYS A 223 20.30 -3.88 1.93
C LYS A 223 18.94 -3.25 2.27
N TRP A 224 18.97 -2.11 2.95
CA TRP A 224 17.80 -1.28 3.19
C TRP A 224 17.77 -0.13 2.21
N GLN A 225 16.72 -0.05 1.39
CA GLN A 225 16.50 1.07 0.49
C GLN A 225 15.88 2.24 1.25
N ASN A 226 16.51 3.40 1.18
CA ASN A 226 15.87 4.64 1.58
C ASN A 226 14.92 5.11 0.46
N GLN A 227 13.64 4.88 0.64
CA GLN A 227 12.58 5.24 -0.33
C GLN A 227 12.19 6.72 -0.22
N LEU A 228 12.22 7.29 0.99
CA LEU A 228 11.99 8.69 1.30
C LEU A 228 12.95 9.15 2.39
N GLY A 229 13.56 10.28 2.18
CA GLY A 229 14.61 10.89 2.99
C GLY A 229 15.86 11.12 2.15
N ASP A 230 16.77 11.97 2.63
CA ASP A 230 18.06 12.09 2.00
C ASP A 230 18.96 10.88 2.37
N ASN A 231 19.92 10.56 1.52
CA ASN A 231 20.91 9.52 1.79
C ASN A 231 22.07 10.02 2.68
N SER A 232 21.81 11.05 3.50
CA SER A 232 22.80 11.62 4.40
C SER A 232 23.20 10.63 5.51
N LEU A 233 24.38 10.83 6.07
CA LEU A 233 24.82 10.10 7.26
C LEU A 233 23.85 10.28 8.45
N GLU A 234 23.15 11.41 8.52
CA GLU A 234 22.18 11.67 9.58
C GLU A 234 20.96 10.74 9.45
N THR A 235 20.41 10.61 8.25
CA THR A 235 19.29 9.69 7.98
C THR A 235 19.69 8.24 8.25
N GLN A 236 20.88 7.84 7.79
CA GLN A 236 21.41 6.50 8.06
C GLN A 236 21.58 6.23 9.57
N LYS A 237 22.11 7.20 10.33
CA LYS A 237 22.25 7.10 11.80
C LYS A 237 20.91 6.93 12.52
N LYS A 238 19.83 7.56 12.05
CA LYS A 238 18.49 7.38 12.63
C LYS A 238 18.02 5.93 12.50
N PHE A 239 18.22 5.29 11.35
CA PHE A 239 17.86 3.89 11.16
C PHE A 239 18.83 2.93 11.85
N LEU A 240 20.14 3.22 11.83
CA LEU A 240 21.14 2.45 12.59
C LEU A 240 20.85 2.44 14.09
N ARG A 241 20.33 3.54 14.66
CA ARG A 241 19.89 3.59 16.05
C ARG A 241 18.76 2.59 16.34
N LEU A 242 17.79 2.43 15.42
CA LEU A 242 16.76 1.40 15.52
C LEU A 242 17.40 0.00 15.45
N SER A 243 18.26 -0.23 14.47
CA SER A 243 18.92 -1.52 14.26
C SER A 243 19.76 -1.92 15.48
N ASP A 244 20.52 -0.99 16.05
CA ASP A 244 21.31 -1.18 17.25
C ASP A 244 20.44 -1.56 18.46
N PHE A 245 19.34 -0.84 18.65
CA PHE A 245 18.36 -1.17 19.70
C PHE A 245 17.78 -2.58 19.53
N ILE A 246 17.40 -2.97 18.31
CA ILE A 246 16.87 -4.30 18.03
C ILE A 246 17.91 -5.39 18.30
N ILE A 247 19.18 -5.16 17.95
CA ILE A 247 20.22 -6.18 17.97
C ILE A 247 20.89 -6.27 19.34
N ASN A 248 21.25 -5.14 19.94
CA ASN A 248 22.20 -5.07 21.05
C ASN A 248 21.60 -4.72 22.40
N SER A 249 20.35 -4.21 22.49
CA SER A 249 19.73 -3.96 23.79
C SER A 249 19.49 -5.27 24.55
N THR A 250 19.56 -5.23 25.88
CA THR A 250 19.11 -6.35 26.71
C THR A 250 17.59 -6.56 26.57
N ASP A 251 17.07 -7.71 26.94
CA ASP A 251 15.63 -7.97 26.87
C ASP A 251 14.82 -7.05 27.80
N GLU A 252 15.39 -6.68 28.95
CA GLU A 252 14.78 -5.70 29.85
C GLU A 252 14.73 -4.32 29.20
N GLU A 253 15.81 -3.85 28.61
CA GLU A 253 15.86 -2.56 27.89
C GLU A 253 14.94 -2.57 26.69
N PHE A 254 14.91 -3.65 25.90
CA PHE A 254 14.04 -3.78 24.75
C PHE A 254 12.57 -3.65 25.14
N LYS A 255 12.13 -4.35 26.19
CA LYS A 255 10.76 -4.26 26.66
C LYS A 255 10.42 -2.88 27.26
N LYS A 256 11.32 -2.35 28.10
CA LYS A 256 11.11 -1.08 28.82
C LYS A 256 11.10 0.16 27.92
N HIS A 257 11.94 0.15 26.88
CA HIS A 257 12.13 1.30 25.99
C HIS A 257 11.53 1.12 24.59
N PHE A 258 10.75 0.06 24.37
CA PHE A 258 10.19 -0.29 23.06
C PHE A 258 9.50 0.89 22.36
N ASP A 259 8.61 1.58 23.06
CA ASP A 259 7.81 2.71 22.52
C ASP A 259 8.65 3.95 22.17
N GLN A 260 9.92 4.01 22.59
CA GLN A 260 10.84 5.07 22.18
C GLN A 260 11.46 4.83 20.80
N TYR A 261 11.40 3.60 20.29
CA TYR A 261 11.99 3.17 19.02
C TYR A 261 10.96 2.61 18.04
N LEU A 262 9.93 1.93 18.52
CA LEU A 262 8.94 1.22 17.72
C LEU A 262 7.53 1.48 18.22
N ASN A 263 6.59 1.66 17.29
CA ASN A 263 5.18 1.72 17.65
C ASN A 263 4.66 0.31 17.96
N LEU A 264 4.14 0.12 19.16
CA LEU A 264 3.68 -1.18 19.64
C LEU A 264 2.48 -1.70 18.85
N ASP A 265 1.48 -0.87 18.61
CA ASP A 265 0.27 -1.26 17.88
C ASP A 265 0.59 -1.68 16.43
N SER A 266 1.45 -0.92 15.76
CA SER A 266 1.92 -1.26 14.40
C SER A 266 2.67 -2.60 14.40
N SER A 267 3.52 -2.86 15.39
CA SER A 267 4.29 -4.09 15.52
C SER A 267 3.40 -5.30 15.80
N LEU A 268 2.42 -5.15 16.69
CA LEU A 268 1.41 -6.18 16.99
C LEU A 268 0.56 -6.50 15.74
N ASN A 269 0.07 -5.48 15.07
CA ASN A 269 -0.73 -5.64 13.85
C ASN A 269 0.06 -6.36 12.76
N TYR A 270 1.32 -5.96 12.53
CA TYR A 270 2.19 -6.60 11.56
C TYR A 270 2.37 -8.09 11.84
N TYR A 271 2.77 -8.42 13.08
CA TYR A 271 3.05 -9.79 13.50
C TYR A 271 1.81 -10.71 13.36
N VAL A 272 0.66 -10.23 13.82
CA VAL A 272 -0.60 -11.00 13.79
C VAL A 272 -1.08 -11.20 12.35
N LEU A 273 -1.04 -10.16 11.51
CA LEU A 273 -1.48 -10.24 10.11
C LEU A 273 -0.61 -11.21 9.30
N CYS A 274 0.72 -11.16 9.45
CA CYS A 274 1.61 -12.09 8.76
C CYS A 274 1.29 -13.55 9.10
N ASN A 275 0.99 -13.85 10.37
CA ASN A 275 0.66 -15.21 10.80
C ASN A 275 -0.71 -15.66 10.30
N ILE A 276 -1.75 -14.83 10.39
CA ILE A 276 -3.12 -15.19 9.99
C ILE A 276 -3.22 -15.37 8.49
N LEU A 277 -2.79 -14.36 7.73
CA LEU A 277 -2.96 -14.31 6.27
C LEU A 277 -1.83 -15.01 5.52
N ASN A 278 -0.86 -15.60 6.23
CA ASN A 278 0.33 -16.25 5.67
C ASN A 278 1.11 -15.34 4.71
N ILE A 279 1.48 -14.14 5.18
CA ILE A 279 2.27 -13.20 4.39
C ILE A 279 3.75 -13.59 4.51
N SER A 280 4.18 -14.53 3.65
CA SER A 280 5.46 -15.21 3.81
C SER A 280 6.67 -14.41 3.32
N ASP A 281 6.50 -13.48 2.38
CA ASP A 281 7.60 -12.68 1.80
C ASP A 281 7.96 -11.43 2.63
N ASN A 282 7.21 -11.17 3.70
CA ASN A 282 7.37 -9.98 4.54
C ASN A 282 8.19 -10.22 5.83
N VAL A 283 9.02 -11.25 5.85
CA VAL A 283 9.91 -11.52 7.01
C VAL A 283 11.13 -10.58 7.03
N ALA A 284 11.60 -10.18 5.86
CA ALA A 284 12.78 -9.32 5.66
C ALA A 284 12.64 -8.47 4.39
N LYS A 285 12.43 -9.10 3.24
CA LYS A 285 12.04 -8.41 2.00
C LYS A 285 10.62 -7.86 2.17
N ASN A 286 10.32 -6.73 1.54
CA ASN A 286 9.05 -6.03 1.64
C ASN A 286 8.67 -5.53 3.06
N LEU A 287 9.51 -5.77 4.07
CA LEU A 287 9.38 -5.15 5.38
C LEU A 287 9.71 -3.67 5.27
N ILE A 288 8.78 -2.82 5.65
CA ILE A 288 8.93 -1.37 5.62
C ILE A 288 8.90 -0.81 7.03
N PHE A 289 9.80 0.12 7.30
CA PHE A 289 9.76 0.96 8.49
C PHE A 289 9.57 2.41 8.08
N VAL A 290 8.55 3.06 8.62
CA VAL A 290 8.32 4.49 8.41
C VAL A 290 8.45 5.25 9.71
N THR A 291 8.92 6.50 9.65
CA THR A 291 9.00 7.40 10.80
C THR A 291 8.69 8.84 10.42
N TYR A 292 8.03 9.57 11.33
CA TYR A 292 7.68 10.99 11.16
C TYR A 292 8.59 11.91 11.99
N ASN A 293 9.36 11.35 12.92
CA ASN A 293 10.20 12.10 13.84
C ASN A 293 11.66 11.62 13.90
N GLY A 294 12.01 10.63 13.07
CA GLY A 294 13.33 10.02 13.04
C GLY A 294 13.70 9.23 14.30
N LYS A 295 12.73 8.92 15.18
CA LYS A 295 12.96 8.22 16.46
C LYS A 295 12.08 6.99 16.61
N VAL A 296 10.74 7.15 16.48
CA VAL A 296 9.77 6.06 16.60
C VAL A 296 9.42 5.57 15.20
N TRP A 297 9.56 4.28 14.98
CA TRP A 297 9.37 3.63 13.70
C TRP A 297 8.12 2.74 13.73
N TYR A 298 7.42 2.72 12.61
CA TYR A 298 6.20 1.94 12.38
C TYR A 298 6.50 0.88 11.33
N PRO A 299 6.60 -0.42 11.69
CA PRO A 299 6.64 -1.48 10.70
C PRO A 299 5.30 -1.53 9.94
N THR A 300 5.36 -1.61 8.63
CA THR A 300 4.17 -1.68 7.76
C THR A 300 4.35 -2.67 6.62
N LEU A 301 3.23 -3.17 6.11
CA LEU A 301 3.15 -4.23 5.10
C LEU A 301 3.15 -3.66 3.68
N TYR A 302 3.79 -4.36 2.77
CA TYR A 302 3.78 -4.05 1.35
C TYR A 302 4.00 -5.31 0.50
N ASP A 303 3.51 -5.31 -0.75
CA ASP A 303 3.65 -6.40 -1.73
C ASP A 303 3.12 -7.73 -1.19
N LEU A 304 1.79 -7.81 -1.06
CA LEU A 304 1.08 -8.85 -0.31
C LEU A 304 0.52 -9.97 -1.23
N ASP A 305 1.05 -10.12 -2.42
CA ASP A 305 0.62 -11.12 -3.40
C ASP A 305 0.97 -12.57 -2.99
N THR A 306 1.85 -12.74 -2.00
CA THR A 306 2.18 -14.05 -1.41
C THR A 306 1.27 -14.46 -0.25
N SER A 307 0.15 -13.76 0.00
CA SER A 307 -0.82 -14.10 1.03
C SER A 307 -1.72 -15.28 0.66
N PHE A 308 -2.50 -15.77 1.61
CA PHE A 308 -3.43 -16.90 1.45
C PHE A 308 -2.75 -18.18 0.94
N GLY A 309 -1.52 -18.42 1.40
CA GLY A 309 -0.73 -19.61 1.06
C GLY A 309 0.00 -19.55 -0.28
N ALA A 310 -0.13 -18.47 -1.06
CA ALA A 310 0.60 -18.38 -2.32
C ALA A 310 2.11 -18.31 -2.10
N TYR A 311 2.86 -19.04 -2.92
CA TYR A 311 4.31 -18.96 -2.97
C TYR A 311 4.73 -17.78 -3.88
N TYR A 312 5.95 -17.25 -3.70
CA TYR A 312 6.43 -16.06 -4.43
C TYR A 312 6.39 -16.15 -5.96
N ASN A 313 6.37 -17.36 -6.49
CA ASN A 313 6.31 -17.60 -7.95
C ASN A 313 4.89 -17.84 -8.48
N GLY A 314 3.87 -17.88 -7.60
CA GLY A 314 2.48 -18.13 -7.95
C GLY A 314 2.15 -19.57 -8.35
N THR A 315 3.14 -20.49 -8.45
CA THR A 315 2.93 -21.86 -8.93
C THR A 315 2.72 -22.89 -7.82
N ASN A 316 3.17 -22.58 -6.60
CA ASN A 316 3.09 -23.46 -5.46
C ASN A 316 2.26 -22.82 -4.33
N LEU A 317 1.79 -23.67 -3.43
CA LEU A 317 1.09 -23.24 -2.22
C LEU A 317 1.84 -23.70 -0.98
N TYR A 318 1.82 -22.87 0.05
CA TYR A 318 2.08 -23.32 1.42
C TYR A 318 0.88 -24.05 1.97
N GLU A 319 1.12 -25.10 2.74
CA GLU A 319 0.07 -25.77 3.49
C GLU A 319 -0.58 -24.84 4.52
N PRO A 320 -1.86 -25.01 4.84
CA PRO A 320 -2.55 -24.18 5.83
C PRO A 320 -1.89 -24.15 7.21
N ASN A 321 -1.13 -25.18 7.56
CA ASN A 321 -0.36 -25.28 8.81
C ASN A 321 1.06 -24.71 8.71
N TYR A 322 1.48 -24.17 7.57
CA TYR A 322 2.78 -23.52 7.45
C TYR A 322 2.90 -22.32 8.38
N ILE A 323 3.97 -22.27 9.15
CA ILE A 323 4.26 -21.16 10.05
C ILE A 323 5.20 -20.19 9.33
N VAL A 324 4.76 -18.95 9.15
CA VAL A 324 5.61 -17.89 8.58
C VAL A 324 6.84 -17.73 9.49
N PRO A 325 8.06 -17.83 8.94
CA PRO A 325 9.29 -17.86 9.73
C PRO A 325 9.72 -16.45 10.22
N LEU A 326 8.79 -15.71 10.82
CA LEU A 326 9.07 -14.36 11.34
C LEU A 326 10.22 -14.38 12.34
N GLU A 327 10.36 -15.45 13.12
CA GLU A 327 11.42 -15.58 14.12
C GLU A 327 12.83 -15.76 13.53
N ASN A 328 12.97 -15.90 12.22
CA ASN A 328 14.27 -15.78 11.55
C ASN A 328 14.80 -14.34 11.61
N ASN A 329 13.91 -13.36 11.73
CA ASN A 329 14.24 -11.96 11.91
C ASN A 329 14.39 -11.65 13.41
N THR A 330 15.52 -11.06 13.81
CA THR A 330 15.86 -10.76 15.22
C THR A 330 14.79 -9.88 15.88
N PHE A 331 14.24 -8.90 15.15
CA PHE A 331 13.16 -8.06 15.66
C PHE A 331 11.94 -8.89 16.06
N PHE A 332 11.41 -9.68 15.15
CA PHE A 332 10.20 -10.45 15.40
C PHE A 332 10.41 -11.59 16.40
N LYS A 333 11.60 -12.18 16.44
CA LYS A 333 11.97 -13.20 17.45
C LYS A 333 11.89 -12.61 18.86
N ARG A 334 12.55 -11.49 19.11
CA ARG A 334 12.55 -10.81 20.41
C ARG A 334 11.15 -10.29 20.74
N PHE A 335 10.46 -9.74 19.74
CA PHE A 335 9.09 -9.24 19.91
C PHE A 335 8.13 -10.35 20.35
N ASN A 336 8.17 -11.53 19.71
CA ASN A 336 7.36 -12.67 20.11
C ASN A 336 7.69 -13.16 21.54
N GLN A 337 8.94 -13.19 21.91
CA GLN A 337 9.37 -13.62 23.25
C GLN A 337 8.91 -12.67 24.36
N LEU A 338 9.00 -11.36 24.14
CA LEU A 338 8.81 -10.35 25.18
C LEU A 338 7.39 -9.77 25.23
N PHE A 339 6.63 -9.83 24.13
CA PHE A 339 5.26 -9.30 24.00
C PHE A 339 4.23 -10.38 23.69
N SER A 340 4.50 -11.60 24.14
CA SER A 340 3.67 -12.78 23.85
C SER A 340 2.22 -12.61 24.29
N LYS A 341 2.00 -11.98 25.45
CA LYS A 341 0.65 -11.69 25.94
C LYS A 341 -0.08 -10.71 25.05
N GLU A 342 0.55 -9.61 24.72
CA GLU A 342 0.02 -8.54 23.88
C GLU A 342 -0.30 -9.05 22.46
N ILE A 343 0.52 -9.97 21.94
CA ILE A 343 0.28 -10.65 20.65
C ILE A 343 -0.97 -11.54 20.75
N ALA A 344 -1.11 -12.32 21.81
CA ALA A 344 -2.28 -13.18 22.00
C ALA A 344 -3.56 -12.38 22.16
N ASP A 345 -3.55 -11.32 22.98
CA ASP A 345 -4.68 -10.42 23.18
C ASP A 345 -5.12 -9.80 21.84
N ARG A 346 -4.15 -9.27 21.06
CA ARG A 346 -4.39 -8.68 19.74
C ARG A 346 -4.97 -9.72 18.78
N TYR A 347 -4.40 -10.90 18.74
CA TYR A 347 -4.87 -12.00 17.90
C TYR A 347 -6.34 -12.34 18.19
N PHE A 348 -6.67 -12.67 19.45
CA PHE A 348 -8.03 -13.09 19.79
C PHE A 348 -9.07 -11.96 19.66
N GLU A 349 -8.66 -10.70 19.85
CA GLU A 349 -9.54 -9.57 19.59
C GLU A 349 -9.87 -9.44 18.11
N LEU A 350 -8.87 -9.51 17.23
CA LEU A 350 -9.06 -9.39 15.79
C LEU A 350 -9.85 -10.55 15.20
N ARG A 351 -9.66 -11.77 15.74
CA ARG A 351 -10.40 -12.98 15.32
C ARG A 351 -11.91 -12.89 15.56
N LYS A 352 -12.37 -12.05 16.46
CA LYS A 352 -13.82 -11.86 16.74
C LYS A 352 -14.54 -11.06 15.65
N ASN A 353 -13.84 -10.24 14.89
CA ASN A 353 -14.43 -9.31 13.92
C ASN A 353 -13.63 -9.26 12.62
N ILE A 354 -12.60 -8.35 12.54
CA ILE A 354 -11.90 -8.00 11.30
C ILE A 354 -11.23 -9.21 10.65
N LEU A 355 -10.65 -10.10 11.44
CA LEU A 355 -10.02 -11.31 10.94
C LEU A 355 -10.87 -12.56 11.23
N SER A 356 -12.20 -12.43 11.34
CA SER A 356 -13.12 -13.56 11.28
C SER A 356 -13.11 -14.19 9.88
N GLU A 357 -13.46 -15.47 9.80
CA GLU A 357 -13.59 -16.18 8.53
C GLU A 357 -14.57 -15.45 7.59
N GLU A 358 -15.72 -15.08 8.12
CA GLU A 358 -16.76 -14.36 7.39
C GLU A 358 -16.26 -13.04 6.79
N ASN A 359 -15.62 -12.19 7.58
CA ASN A 359 -15.15 -10.90 7.07
C ASN A 359 -14.02 -11.06 6.04
N ILE A 360 -13.11 -12.02 6.23
CA ILE A 360 -12.05 -12.30 5.25
C ILE A 360 -12.65 -12.75 3.92
N ILE A 361 -13.61 -13.69 3.96
CA ILE A 361 -14.28 -14.18 2.75
C ILE A 361 -15.08 -13.06 2.08
N ASN A 362 -15.78 -12.23 2.87
CA ASN A 362 -16.51 -11.08 2.34
C ASN A 362 -15.60 -10.07 1.61
N GLU A 363 -14.41 -9.78 2.15
CA GLU A 363 -13.46 -8.89 1.47
C GLU A 363 -12.91 -9.50 0.18
N ILE A 364 -12.69 -10.82 0.14
CA ILE A 364 -12.31 -11.54 -1.09
C ILE A 364 -13.44 -11.38 -2.13
N ASP A 365 -14.67 -11.69 -1.76
CA ASP A 365 -15.83 -11.63 -2.67
C ASP A 365 -16.12 -10.21 -3.14
N LYS A 366 -16.04 -9.24 -2.24
CA LYS A 366 -16.24 -7.83 -2.55
C LYS A 366 -15.22 -7.31 -3.57
N PHE A 367 -13.95 -7.68 -3.45
CA PHE A 367 -12.97 -7.28 -4.45
C PHE A 367 -13.22 -7.99 -5.79
N TYR A 368 -13.41 -9.31 -5.76
CA TYR A 368 -13.55 -10.12 -6.95
C TYR A 368 -14.81 -9.78 -7.75
N SER A 369 -15.89 -9.34 -7.07
CA SER A 369 -17.12 -8.90 -7.73
C SER A 369 -16.97 -7.62 -8.56
N GLN A 370 -15.86 -6.89 -8.42
CA GLN A 370 -15.53 -5.72 -9.24
C GLN A 370 -14.93 -6.10 -10.60
N ILE A 371 -14.59 -7.36 -10.81
CA ILE A 371 -14.01 -7.86 -12.05
C ILE A 371 -15.11 -8.50 -12.89
N ASP A 372 -15.28 -8.03 -14.12
CA ASP A 372 -16.16 -8.70 -15.05
C ASP A 372 -15.61 -10.06 -15.47
N GLN A 373 -16.47 -11.06 -15.55
CA GLN A 373 -16.07 -12.40 -15.96
C GLN A 373 -15.41 -12.40 -17.34
N SER A 374 -15.91 -11.60 -18.27
CA SER A 374 -15.32 -11.42 -19.59
C SER A 374 -13.91 -10.83 -19.57
N SER A 375 -13.58 -10.02 -18.55
CA SER A 375 -12.23 -9.47 -18.36
C SER A 375 -11.23 -10.56 -17.96
N LEU A 376 -11.66 -11.49 -17.09
CA LEU A 376 -10.86 -12.66 -16.71
C LEU A 376 -10.63 -13.61 -17.88
N GLU A 377 -11.65 -13.84 -18.70
CA GLU A 377 -11.57 -14.67 -19.89
C GLU A 377 -10.56 -14.09 -20.92
N LYS A 378 -10.66 -12.80 -21.24
CA LYS A 378 -9.70 -12.08 -22.09
C LYS A 378 -8.28 -12.12 -21.53
N GLU A 379 -8.14 -11.96 -20.21
CA GLU A 379 -6.84 -12.02 -19.53
C GLU A 379 -6.20 -13.39 -19.69
N GLN A 380 -6.95 -14.44 -19.46
CA GLN A 380 -6.47 -15.81 -19.59
C GLN A 380 -6.15 -16.19 -21.05
N GLU A 381 -6.92 -15.67 -22.00
CA GLU A 381 -6.65 -15.88 -23.44
C GLU A 381 -5.35 -15.18 -23.85
N LYS A 382 -5.12 -13.95 -23.40
CA LYS A 382 -3.95 -13.16 -23.78
C LYS A 382 -2.67 -13.59 -23.05
N TRP A 383 -2.77 -13.87 -21.76
CA TRP A 383 -1.65 -14.19 -20.87
C TRP A 383 -1.78 -15.59 -20.30
N GLN A 384 -1.67 -16.61 -21.18
CA GLN A 384 -1.88 -18.03 -20.85
C GLN A 384 -0.93 -18.56 -19.79
N ASP A 385 0.25 -17.97 -19.66
CA ASP A 385 1.32 -18.40 -18.74
C ASP A 385 1.21 -17.76 -17.35
N ILE A 386 0.18 -16.96 -17.06
CA ILE A 386 -0.04 -16.42 -15.71
C ILE A 386 -0.28 -17.58 -14.75
N PRO A 387 0.64 -17.80 -13.80
CA PRO A 387 0.49 -18.87 -12.81
C PRO A 387 -0.53 -18.51 -11.74
N GLY A 388 -0.91 -19.49 -10.95
CA GLY A 388 -1.70 -19.26 -9.75
C GLY A 388 -3.04 -19.98 -9.71
N TYR A 389 -3.76 -19.71 -8.66
CA TYR A 389 -4.98 -20.40 -8.29
C TYR A 389 -6.15 -19.43 -8.30
N ASP A 390 -7.36 -19.96 -8.38
CA ASP A 390 -8.57 -19.18 -8.38
C ASP A 390 -8.98 -18.71 -6.95
N ILE A 391 -10.08 -17.95 -6.89
CA ILE A 391 -10.60 -17.40 -5.64
C ILE A 391 -11.04 -18.49 -4.65
N THR A 392 -11.43 -19.69 -5.15
CA THR A 392 -11.86 -20.82 -4.31
C THR A 392 -10.71 -21.26 -3.43
N GLN A 393 -9.49 -21.31 -4.00
CA GLN A 393 -8.29 -21.66 -3.22
C GLN A 393 -8.06 -20.70 -2.05
N MET A 394 -8.23 -19.38 -2.27
CA MET A 394 -8.05 -18.39 -1.18
C MET A 394 -9.03 -18.64 -0.03
N LYS A 395 -10.30 -18.90 -0.36
CA LYS A 395 -11.35 -19.17 0.62
C LYS A 395 -11.11 -20.47 1.38
N ASP A 396 -10.79 -21.54 0.66
CA ASP A 396 -10.56 -22.85 1.27
C ASP A 396 -9.29 -22.86 2.12
N TYR A 397 -8.27 -22.13 1.70
CA TYR A 397 -7.06 -21.92 2.49
C TYR A 397 -7.40 -21.28 3.85
N ILE A 398 -8.17 -20.22 3.87
CA ILE A 398 -8.55 -19.51 5.11
C ILE A 398 -9.41 -20.41 6.01
N LYS A 399 -10.39 -21.14 5.48
CA LYS A 399 -11.21 -22.07 6.27
C LYS A 399 -10.37 -23.12 7.00
N GLN A 400 -9.30 -23.60 6.37
CA GLN A 400 -8.40 -24.59 6.97
C GLN A 400 -7.36 -23.93 7.89
N ARG A 401 -6.84 -22.76 7.52
CA ARG A 401 -5.80 -22.08 8.28
C ARG A 401 -6.27 -21.54 9.62
N LEU A 402 -7.42 -20.89 9.65
CA LEU A 402 -7.88 -20.22 10.86
C LEU A 402 -8.01 -21.16 12.07
N PRO A 403 -8.63 -22.35 11.96
CA PRO A 403 -8.67 -23.32 13.08
C PRO A 403 -7.26 -23.73 13.53
N TYR A 404 -6.34 -23.93 12.59
CA TYR A 404 -4.95 -24.29 12.93
C TYR A 404 -4.25 -23.19 13.72
N ILE A 405 -4.31 -21.93 13.24
CA ILE A 405 -3.69 -20.80 13.94
C ILE A 405 -4.39 -20.53 15.29
N ASP A 406 -5.71 -20.66 15.37
CA ASP A 406 -6.46 -20.56 16.64
C ASP A 406 -5.94 -21.58 17.68
N GLN A 407 -5.70 -22.82 17.27
CA GLN A 407 -5.14 -23.87 18.12
C GLN A 407 -3.68 -23.55 18.52
N LEU A 408 -2.86 -23.10 17.56
CA LEU A 408 -1.47 -22.72 17.79
C LEU A 408 -1.37 -21.59 18.80
N MET A 409 -2.18 -20.53 18.65
CA MET A 409 -2.18 -19.39 19.57
C MET A 409 -2.64 -19.78 20.97
N ARG A 410 -3.65 -20.63 21.11
CA ARG A 410 -4.07 -21.18 22.41
C ARG A 410 -2.99 -22.05 23.06
N SER A 411 -2.26 -22.84 22.29
CA SER A 411 -1.18 -23.67 22.83
C SER A 411 0.03 -22.88 23.27
N ARG A 412 0.37 -21.81 22.53
CA ARG A 412 1.50 -20.92 22.87
C ARG A 412 1.21 -20.02 24.09
N TYR A 413 -0.06 -19.68 24.33
CA TYR A 413 -0.48 -18.70 25.35
C TYR A 413 -1.64 -19.24 26.22
N PRO A 414 -1.42 -20.34 26.98
CA PRO A 414 -2.51 -21.06 27.67
C PRO A 414 -3.15 -20.28 28.84
N GLN A 415 -2.51 -19.24 29.35
CA GLN A 415 -3.02 -18.49 30.52
C GLN A 415 -4.19 -17.55 30.22
N GLU A 416 -4.42 -17.18 28.97
CA GLU A 416 -5.49 -16.27 28.55
C GLU A 416 -6.87 -16.91 28.52
N ILE A 417 -6.97 -18.25 28.49
CA ILE A 417 -8.24 -18.99 28.39
C ILE A 417 -9.01 -18.98 29.70
N ASN A 418 -8.34 -18.86 30.83
CA ASN A 418 -8.97 -18.99 32.16
C ASN A 418 -9.67 -17.72 32.67
N THR A 419 -9.40 -16.55 32.10
CA THR A 419 -10.02 -15.29 32.53
C THR A 419 -11.43 -15.10 31.96
N GLN A 420 -11.77 -15.72 30.84
CA GLN A 420 -13.11 -15.62 30.25
C GLN A 420 -14.13 -16.59 30.89
N LYS A 421 -13.70 -17.72 31.49
CA LYS A 421 -14.60 -18.65 32.17
C LYS A 421 -15.04 -18.22 33.59
N LYS A 422 -14.43 -17.17 34.15
CA LYS A 422 -14.77 -16.67 35.51
C LYS A 422 -15.66 -15.41 35.48
N LYS A 423 -16.11 -14.93 34.30
CA LYS A 423 -16.99 -13.77 34.17
C LYS A 423 -18.37 -14.08 33.56
N ASN A 424 -18.74 -15.35 33.45
CA ASN A 424 -20.12 -15.77 33.13
C ASN A 424 -20.80 -16.39 34.34
#